data_6f057e37e5b313cd9471e67a0723ff8c
#
_entry.id   6f057e37e5b313cd9471e67a0723ff8c
#
_cell.length_a   1.000
_cell.length_b   1.000
_cell.length_c   1.000
_cell.angle_alpha   90.00
_cell.angle_beta   90.00
_cell.angle_gamma   90.00
#
_symmetry.space_group_name_H-M   'P 1'
#
loop_
_entity.id
_entity.type
_entity.pdbx_description
1 polymer ?
#
loop_
_entity_poly.entity_id
_entity_poly.type
_entity_poly.pdbx_seq_one_letter_code
_entity_poly.pdbx_strand_id
1 'polypeptide(L)'
;MRMESIAPFEIQPVADGVATLITVTRAGTTRRYRIPTNQSQHYALFHRELARDFGTRKPDVGNAPSVEEDTPEPNWRPLILDNLSPRTTAGYGDPAVLKTEDGYFLVATSNDAPDAFPILHSHDLESWTHRGFVFPEGEAPEWTAQGRKVGDFWAPEMAKCGDEYWLVYTARQPSHALAIGLAKAPHPTGPWQDIGHPLISAHAINTADLGDDSTQPVLSGGVIDSHIFIDGGGERYLFWKRDTNGVWPRPLARLLRQRPELIAQLFSKEADRRTAAFAATIGPWSDTRRPMERFSLMQPLMEAVLDNWVHVKEVLGATDGAEMIVDAMSTPIHAQRLSEDGALIGEDRIVLLNDQDWEGHLIEGPWVTHQQGRYWMFYAGNDFGTPAYSIGVAVADHPLGPYTKQTDPLLKSTRSWWAPGHASVAPGLDGQPQLFFHAFFPGSGGYNAFRALLTTPLVFTADSVTTLSHADQPAELVMA
;
A
#
# COMPACT_ATOMS: atom_id res chain seq x y z
N MET A 1 3.20 -37.04 19.60
CA MET A 1 4.46 -36.24 19.72
C MET A 1 4.19 -35.18 20.76
N ARG A 2 4.86 -35.16 21.91
CA ARG A 2 4.70 -34.06 22.89
C ARG A 2 5.18 -32.79 22.24
N MET A 3 4.31 -31.78 22.03
CA MET A 3 4.72 -30.44 21.63
C MET A 3 5.62 -29.89 22.76
N GLU A 4 6.91 -29.72 22.47
CA GLU A 4 7.80 -29.04 23.40
C GLU A 4 7.28 -27.61 23.59
N SER A 5 6.95 -27.28 24.81
CA SER A 5 6.56 -25.93 25.21
C SER A 5 7.72 -24.99 24.91
N ILE A 6 7.49 -23.98 24.09
CA ILE A 6 8.50 -22.95 23.81
C ILE A 6 8.80 -22.23 25.13
N ALA A 7 10.05 -22.26 25.59
CA ALA A 7 10.46 -21.53 26.78
C ALA A 7 10.10 -20.04 26.64
N PRO A 8 9.40 -19.44 27.61
CA PRO A 8 8.95 -18.08 27.54
C PRO A 8 10.12 -17.09 27.48
N PHE A 9 9.86 -15.94 26.87
CA PHE A 9 10.76 -14.78 26.98
C PHE A 9 10.42 -13.99 28.24
N GLU A 10 11.47 -13.45 28.87
CA GLU A 10 11.38 -12.39 29.89
C GLU A 10 12.01 -11.15 29.32
N ILE A 11 11.29 -10.03 29.29
CA ILE A 11 11.75 -8.79 28.64
C ILE A 11 11.60 -7.63 29.62
N GLN A 12 12.68 -6.90 29.81
CA GLN A 12 12.74 -5.73 30.69
C GLN A 12 13.28 -4.52 29.90
N PRO A 13 12.39 -3.67 29.38
CA PRO A 13 12.78 -2.43 28.71
C PRO A 13 12.97 -1.31 29.73
N VAL A 14 14.05 -0.53 29.56
CA VAL A 14 14.35 0.68 30.36
C VAL A 14 14.72 1.80 29.41
N ALA A 15 13.98 2.90 29.42
CA ALA A 15 14.28 4.09 28.62
C ALA A 15 15.06 5.10 29.47
N ASP A 16 16.15 5.66 28.92
CA ASP A 16 16.97 6.71 29.55
C ASP A 16 16.83 8.08 28.90
N GLY A 17 15.85 8.24 27.97
CA GLY A 17 15.61 9.47 27.20
C GLY A 17 16.46 9.59 25.93
N VAL A 18 17.61 8.94 25.87
CA VAL A 18 18.53 8.93 24.70
C VAL A 18 18.44 7.60 23.95
N ALA A 19 18.16 6.53 24.67
CA ALA A 19 18.04 5.19 24.13
C ALA A 19 17.09 4.35 25.00
N THR A 20 16.66 3.22 24.45
CA THR A 20 16.02 2.15 25.21
C THR A 20 17.01 0.99 25.38
N LEU A 21 17.19 0.54 26.60
CA LEU A 21 17.91 -0.68 26.92
C LEU A 21 16.90 -1.81 27.09
N ILE A 22 16.96 -2.83 26.24
CA ILE A 22 16.09 -4.01 26.33
C ILE A 22 16.90 -5.18 26.83
N THR A 23 16.59 -5.67 28.02
CA THR A 23 17.14 -6.92 28.55
C THR A 23 16.20 -8.06 28.19
N VAL A 24 16.70 -9.06 27.48
CA VAL A 24 15.96 -10.25 27.05
C VAL A 24 16.57 -11.48 27.68
N THR A 25 15.76 -12.28 28.37
CA THR A 25 16.16 -13.57 28.96
C THR A 25 15.28 -14.68 28.41
N ARG A 26 15.91 -15.79 28.03
CA ARG A 26 15.21 -17.01 27.60
C ARG A 26 16.10 -18.24 27.88
N ALA A 27 15.51 -19.28 28.49
CA ALA A 27 16.19 -20.55 28.78
C ALA A 27 17.55 -20.36 29.46
N GLY A 28 17.64 -19.45 30.45
CA GLY A 28 18.85 -19.16 31.18
C GLY A 28 19.87 -18.25 30.48
N THR A 29 19.63 -17.89 29.24
CA THR A 29 20.49 -16.95 28.49
C THR A 29 19.91 -15.53 28.58
N THR A 30 20.77 -14.57 29.02
CA THR A 30 20.39 -13.15 29.07
C THR A 30 21.24 -12.32 28.13
N ARG A 31 20.62 -11.41 27.39
CA ARG A 31 21.28 -10.42 26.50
C ARG A 31 20.68 -9.04 26.70
N ARG A 32 21.48 -8.02 26.43
CA ARG A 32 21.10 -6.61 26.53
C ARG A 32 21.32 -5.91 25.21
N TYR A 33 20.29 -5.20 24.74
CA TYR A 33 20.30 -4.46 23.48
C TYR A 33 20.04 -2.99 23.76
N ARG A 34 20.77 -2.12 23.06
CA ARG A 34 20.60 -0.67 23.18
C ARG A 34 20.07 -0.12 21.87
N ILE A 35 18.86 0.44 21.89
CA ILE A 35 18.20 1.03 20.74
C ILE A 35 18.17 2.55 20.94
N PRO A 36 18.91 3.34 20.14
CA PRO A 36 18.85 4.79 20.19
C PRO A 36 17.46 5.31 19.88
N THR A 37 17.01 6.35 20.60
CA THR A 37 15.70 6.98 20.39
C THR A 37 15.64 7.64 19.02
N ASN A 38 14.48 7.58 18.35
CA ASN A 38 14.18 8.24 17.06
C ASN A 38 14.87 7.69 15.80
N GLN A 39 15.38 6.47 15.81
CA GLN A 39 15.99 5.86 14.62
C GLN A 39 15.39 4.48 14.32
N SER A 40 14.38 4.43 13.46
CA SER A 40 13.66 3.18 13.09
C SER A 40 14.59 2.08 12.55
N GLN A 41 15.63 2.45 11.81
CA GLN A 41 16.64 1.51 11.29
C GLN A 41 17.35 0.69 12.37
N HIS A 42 17.41 1.18 13.61
CA HIS A 42 18.02 0.44 14.72
C HIS A 42 17.15 -0.73 15.20
N TYR A 43 15.86 -0.72 14.95
CA TYR A 43 15.01 -1.88 15.26
C TYR A 43 15.30 -3.06 14.33
N ALA A 44 15.64 -2.82 13.07
CA ALA A 44 16.08 -3.89 12.17
C ALA A 44 17.39 -4.55 12.66
N LEU A 45 18.35 -3.73 13.11
CA LEU A 45 19.58 -4.24 13.72
C LEU A 45 19.30 -5.04 15.01
N PHE A 46 18.44 -4.51 15.88
CA PHE A 46 18.01 -5.19 17.10
C PHE A 46 17.41 -6.58 16.79
N HIS A 47 16.52 -6.68 15.81
CA HIS A 47 15.93 -7.96 15.44
C HIS A 47 16.95 -8.93 14.82
N ARG A 48 17.95 -8.44 14.07
CA ARG A 48 19.06 -9.29 13.57
C ARG A 48 19.90 -9.86 14.72
N GLU A 49 20.19 -9.05 15.72
CA GLU A 49 20.91 -9.50 16.92
C GLU A 49 20.06 -10.49 17.74
N LEU A 50 18.77 -10.21 17.89
CA LEU A 50 17.83 -11.11 18.56
C LEU A 50 17.73 -12.47 17.85
N ALA A 51 17.69 -12.47 16.52
CA ALA A 51 17.69 -13.68 15.70
C ALA A 51 18.96 -14.51 15.94
N ARG A 52 20.13 -13.87 15.94
CA ARG A 52 21.41 -14.52 16.23
C ARG A 52 21.45 -15.12 17.64
N ASP A 53 20.96 -14.40 18.65
CA ASP A 53 21.13 -14.76 20.05
C ASP A 53 20.04 -15.73 20.55
N PHE A 54 18.83 -15.68 20.00
CA PHE A 54 17.68 -16.46 20.45
C PHE A 54 16.98 -17.27 19.35
N GLY A 55 17.48 -17.21 18.11
CA GLY A 55 16.92 -17.96 16.98
C GLY A 55 15.51 -17.53 16.61
N THR A 56 15.16 -16.26 16.80
CA THR A 56 13.97 -15.66 16.20
C THR A 56 14.16 -15.48 14.70
N ARG A 57 13.13 -15.08 13.97
CA ARG A 57 13.22 -14.73 12.55
C ARG A 57 14.20 -13.58 12.34
N LYS A 58 15.05 -13.69 11.33
CA LYS A 58 15.84 -12.57 10.85
C LYS A 58 14.93 -11.71 9.97
N PRO A 59 14.79 -10.41 10.20
CA PRO A 59 13.95 -9.55 9.38
C PRO A 59 14.45 -9.50 7.93
N ASP A 60 13.53 -9.46 6.99
CA ASP A 60 13.81 -9.39 5.56
C ASP A 60 14.18 -7.98 5.08
N VAL A 61 14.32 -7.04 5.97
CA VAL A 61 14.61 -5.63 5.66
C VAL A 61 15.83 -5.48 4.76
N GLY A 62 15.62 -5.04 3.55
CA GLY A 62 16.67 -4.73 2.58
C GLY A 62 17.29 -5.95 1.88
N ASN A 63 16.67 -7.12 1.94
CA ASN A 63 17.07 -8.20 1.05
C ASN A 63 16.58 -7.89 -0.36
N ALA A 64 17.47 -7.97 -1.34
CA ALA A 64 17.07 -7.97 -2.73
C ALA A 64 16.06 -9.11 -2.97
N PRO A 65 15.04 -8.92 -3.80
CA PRO A 65 14.18 -10.03 -4.20
C PRO A 65 15.06 -11.13 -4.79
N SER A 66 14.68 -12.38 -4.57
CA SER A 66 15.35 -13.52 -5.20
C SER A 66 15.00 -13.54 -6.70
N VAL A 67 15.57 -12.60 -7.46
CA VAL A 67 15.48 -12.61 -8.92
C VAL A 67 16.59 -13.53 -9.40
N GLU A 68 16.23 -14.59 -10.13
CA GLU A 68 17.23 -15.45 -10.76
C GLU A 68 18.11 -14.62 -11.69
N GLU A 69 19.45 -14.81 -11.61
CA GLU A 69 20.41 -14.00 -12.38
C GLU A 69 20.14 -14.00 -13.89
N ASP A 70 19.58 -15.10 -14.40
CA ASP A 70 19.26 -15.31 -15.81
C ASP A 70 17.88 -14.80 -16.22
N THR A 71 17.06 -14.26 -15.31
CA THR A 71 15.74 -13.70 -15.67
C THR A 71 15.94 -12.41 -16.47
N PRO A 72 15.43 -12.32 -17.72
CA PRO A 72 15.52 -11.09 -18.51
C PRO A 72 14.82 -9.93 -17.78
N GLU A 73 15.47 -8.77 -17.79
CA GLU A 73 14.83 -7.56 -17.31
C GLU A 73 13.63 -7.20 -18.20
N PRO A 74 12.48 -6.83 -17.62
CA PRO A 74 11.33 -6.40 -18.40
C PRO A 74 11.61 -5.06 -19.10
N ASN A 75 10.87 -4.80 -20.16
CA ASN A 75 10.97 -3.55 -20.90
C ASN A 75 10.20 -2.42 -20.21
N TRP A 76 10.61 -2.06 -18.98
CA TRP A 76 10.06 -0.92 -18.28
C TRP A 76 10.84 0.33 -18.62
N ARG A 77 10.14 1.32 -19.14
CA ARG A 77 10.74 2.60 -19.49
C ARG A 77 10.57 3.59 -18.34
N PRO A 78 11.66 4.08 -17.72
CA PRO A 78 11.56 5.17 -16.75
C PRO A 78 11.20 6.47 -17.49
N LEU A 79 10.26 7.22 -16.90
CA LEU A 79 9.79 8.50 -17.42
C LEU A 79 10.28 9.67 -16.57
N ILE A 80 10.25 9.51 -15.22
CA ILE A 80 10.67 10.57 -14.30
C ILE A 80 11.52 9.94 -13.18
N LEU A 81 12.77 10.41 -13.09
CA LEU A 81 13.78 9.88 -12.16
C LEU A 81 14.22 10.90 -11.09
N ASP A 82 13.72 12.15 -11.17
CA ASP A 82 14.05 13.24 -10.25
C ASP A 82 12.81 14.10 -9.96
N ASN A 83 12.79 14.79 -8.84
CA ASN A 83 11.75 15.77 -8.54
C ASN A 83 11.83 16.96 -9.50
N LEU A 84 10.76 17.21 -10.26
CA LEU A 84 10.68 18.34 -11.22
C LEU A 84 10.32 19.67 -10.56
N SER A 85 10.05 19.67 -9.25
CA SER A 85 9.83 20.86 -8.44
C SER A 85 10.55 20.70 -7.10
N PRO A 86 11.17 21.73 -6.54
CA PRO A 86 11.77 21.68 -5.21
C PRO A 86 10.73 21.56 -4.09
N ARG A 87 9.43 21.74 -4.40
CA ARG A 87 8.32 21.57 -3.48
C ARG A 87 7.71 20.16 -3.51
N THR A 88 8.07 19.33 -4.49
CA THR A 88 7.73 17.90 -4.54
C THR A 88 8.73 17.11 -3.69
N THR A 89 8.24 16.22 -2.85
CA THR A 89 9.07 15.36 -2.01
C THR A 89 8.82 13.89 -2.34
N ALA A 90 9.85 13.05 -2.25
CA ALA A 90 9.75 11.59 -2.42
C ALA A 90 9.21 11.10 -3.79
N GLY A 91 9.36 11.90 -4.84
CA GLY A 91 9.02 11.50 -6.21
C GLY A 91 7.53 11.50 -6.51
N TYR A 92 7.10 10.57 -7.37
CA TYR A 92 5.75 10.53 -7.94
C TYR A 92 5.10 9.17 -7.68
N GLY A 93 4.84 8.90 -6.41
CA GLY A 93 4.10 7.71 -5.98
C GLY A 93 2.63 7.78 -6.37
N ASP A 94 2.03 6.61 -6.57
CA ASP A 94 0.61 6.45 -6.87
C ASP A 94 0.20 7.31 -8.10
N PRO A 95 0.89 7.13 -9.26
CA PRO A 95 0.74 8.01 -10.42
C PRO A 95 -0.56 7.74 -11.16
N ALA A 96 -1.39 8.76 -11.32
CA ALA A 96 -2.54 8.73 -12.20
C ALA A 96 -2.29 9.57 -13.45
N VAL A 97 -2.23 8.91 -14.61
CA VAL A 97 -1.98 9.55 -15.91
C VAL A 97 -3.26 9.62 -16.72
N LEU A 98 -3.63 10.82 -17.13
CA LEU A 98 -4.76 11.10 -18.00
C LEU A 98 -4.29 11.64 -19.34
N LYS A 99 -4.69 11.02 -20.46
CA LYS A 99 -4.51 11.57 -21.80
C LYS A 99 -5.65 12.51 -22.18
N THR A 100 -5.33 13.69 -22.65
CA THR A 100 -6.26 14.69 -23.19
C THR A 100 -5.83 15.10 -24.59
N GLU A 101 -6.56 16.05 -25.20
CA GLU A 101 -6.15 16.67 -26.48
C GLU A 101 -4.88 17.47 -26.35
N ASP A 102 -4.61 18.04 -25.15
CA ASP A 102 -3.41 18.84 -24.86
C ASP A 102 -2.19 18.00 -24.45
N GLY A 103 -2.28 16.66 -24.51
CA GLY A 103 -1.21 15.75 -24.08
C GLY A 103 -1.58 14.93 -22.84
N TYR A 104 -0.58 14.64 -22.02
CA TYR A 104 -0.70 13.81 -20.82
C TYR A 104 -0.59 14.68 -19.58
N PHE A 105 -1.52 14.50 -18.66
CA PHE A 105 -1.45 15.05 -17.32
C PHE A 105 -1.24 13.93 -16.31
N LEU A 106 -0.43 14.21 -15.31
CA LEU A 106 -0.15 13.30 -14.19
C LEU A 106 -0.38 14.03 -12.89
N VAL A 107 -1.05 13.34 -11.97
CA VAL A 107 -1.12 13.69 -10.56
C VAL A 107 -0.55 12.55 -9.72
N ALA A 108 0.02 12.88 -8.56
CA ALA A 108 0.68 11.89 -7.69
C ALA A 108 0.54 12.26 -6.20
N THR A 109 0.79 11.29 -5.34
CA THR A 109 0.85 11.45 -3.88
C THR A 109 1.85 12.52 -3.47
N SER A 110 1.49 13.34 -2.50
CA SER A 110 2.35 14.38 -1.93
C SER A 110 2.83 14.11 -0.50
N ASN A 111 2.35 13.05 0.14
CA ASN A 111 2.68 12.70 1.52
C ASN A 111 2.47 13.89 2.48
N ASP A 112 3.51 14.28 3.22
CA ASP A 112 3.52 15.39 4.18
C ASP A 112 4.01 16.72 3.58
N ALA A 113 4.02 16.85 2.25
CA ALA A 113 4.40 18.10 1.60
C ALA A 113 3.39 19.22 1.91
N PRO A 114 3.83 20.50 1.96
CA PRO A 114 2.92 21.62 2.17
C PRO A 114 1.89 21.78 1.04
N ASP A 115 2.26 21.37 -0.17
CA ASP A 115 1.40 21.42 -1.34
C ASP A 115 0.87 20.02 -1.64
N ALA A 116 -0.44 19.91 -1.87
CA ALA A 116 -1.05 18.65 -2.17
C ALA A 116 -1.18 18.41 -3.69
N PHE A 117 -0.73 17.21 -4.09
CA PHE A 117 -0.86 16.64 -5.43
C PHE A 117 -0.19 17.45 -6.54
N PRO A 118 1.09 17.18 -6.84
CA PRO A 118 1.77 17.81 -7.97
C PRO A 118 1.04 17.48 -9.28
N ILE A 119 0.92 18.49 -10.15
CA ILE A 119 0.40 18.34 -11.51
C ILE A 119 1.56 18.43 -12.47
N LEU A 120 1.76 17.39 -13.27
CA LEU A 120 2.75 17.38 -14.34
C LEU A 120 2.07 17.28 -15.69
N HIS A 121 2.76 17.73 -16.73
CA HIS A 121 2.29 17.68 -18.10
C HIS A 121 3.39 17.26 -19.06
N SER A 122 3.02 16.46 -20.06
CA SER A 122 3.90 16.05 -21.16
C SER A 122 3.11 15.94 -22.47
N HIS A 123 3.72 16.31 -23.59
CA HIS A 123 3.15 16.06 -24.91
C HIS A 123 3.61 14.73 -25.51
N ASP A 124 4.74 14.21 -25.06
CA ASP A 124 5.51 13.13 -25.71
C ASP A 124 5.82 11.93 -24.78
N LEU A 125 5.38 11.97 -23.53
CA LEU A 125 5.74 11.00 -22.48
C LEU A 125 7.25 10.91 -22.16
N GLU A 126 8.05 11.84 -22.69
CA GLU A 126 9.50 11.92 -22.46
C GLU A 126 9.86 13.16 -21.65
N SER A 127 9.32 14.29 -22.07
CA SER A 127 9.59 15.60 -21.46
C SER A 127 8.43 16.00 -20.56
N TRP A 128 8.62 15.88 -19.24
CA TRP A 128 7.63 16.26 -18.24
C TRP A 128 7.93 17.62 -17.63
N THR A 129 6.89 18.43 -17.44
CA THR A 129 6.99 19.75 -16.81
C THR A 129 6.02 19.88 -15.65
N HIS A 130 6.48 20.43 -14.53
CA HIS A 130 5.65 20.76 -13.38
C HIS A 130 4.72 21.93 -13.71
N ARG A 131 3.42 21.79 -13.43
CA ARG A 131 2.37 22.77 -13.78
C ARG A 131 1.68 23.37 -12.55
N GLY A 132 2.07 23.00 -11.34
CA GLY A 132 1.49 23.44 -10.10
C GLY A 132 1.01 22.28 -9.23
N PHE A 133 0.12 22.57 -8.33
CA PHE A 133 -0.47 21.63 -7.40
C PHE A 133 -1.99 21.74 -7.44
N VAL A 134 -2.68 20.66 -7.08
CA VAL A 134 -4.16 20.67 -6.95
C VAL A 134 -4.57 21.58 -5.82
N PHE A 135 -3.96 21.41 -4.64
CA PHE A 135 -4.16 22.29 -3.49
C PHE A 135 -2.79 22.86 -3.05
N PRO A 136 -2.45 24.09 -3.46
CA PRO A 136 -1.25 24.78 -2.98
C PRO A 136 -1.27 24.98 -1.48
N GLU A 137 -0.11 25.28 -0.90
CA GLU A 137 0.04 25.53 0.54
C GLU A 137 -0.99 26.55 1.06
N GLY A 138 -1.79 26.12 2.04
CA GLY A 138 -2.86 26.91 2.64
C GLY A 138 -4.22 26.80 1.94
N GLU A 139 -4.32 26.03 0.85
CA GLU A 139 -5.57 25.83 0.10
C GLU A 139 -6.16 24.42 0.28
N ALA A 140 -5.66 23.64 1.25
CA ALA A 140 -6.21 22.33 1.58
C ALA A 140 -7.68 22.44 2.02
N PRO A 141 -8.57 21.50 1.62
CA PRO A 141 -9.98 21.54 1.98
C PRO A 141 -10.21 21.59 3.49
N GLU A 142 -11.18 22.39 3.95
CA GLU A 142 -11.42 22.65 5.38
C GLU A 142 -11.77 21.37 6.18
N TRP A 143 -12.36 20.38 5.54
CA TRP A 143 -12.73 19.11 6.18
C TRP A 143 -11.53 18.21 6.46
N THR A 144 -10.35 18.49 5.89
CA THR A 144 -9.12 17.69 6.11
C THR A 144 -8.42 18.12 7.39
N ALA A 145 -7.53 17.25 7.90
CA ALA A 145 -6.68 17.59 9.03
C ALA A 145 -5.78 18.77 8.67
N GLN A 146 -5.90 19.87 9.41
CA GLN A 146 -5.17 21.10 9.17
C GLN A 146 -3.84 21.12 9.91
N GLY A 147 -2.84 21.78 9.36
CA GLY A 147 -1.55 21.93 10.00
C GLY A 147 -0.47 22.47 9.06
N ARG A 148 0.73 22.62 9.59
CA ARG A 148 1.88 23.10 8.83
C ARG A 148 2.36 22.05 7.81
N LYS A 149 2.13 20.79 8.12
CA LYS A 149 2.28 19.65 7.22
C LYS A 149 0.89 19.11 6.96
N VAL A 150 0.45 19.22 5.74
CA VAL A 150 -0.82 18.64 5.32
C VAL A 150 -0.55 17.17 5.10
N GLY A 151 -0.87 16.34 6.09
CA GLY A 151 -0.55 14.93 6.08
C GLY A 151 -1.55 14.11 5.29
N ASP A 152 -1.02 13.03 4.71
CA ASP A 152 -1.82 11.95 4.14
C ASP A 152 -2.69 12.35 2.95
N PHE A 153 -2.20 13.28 2.10
CA PHE A 153 -2.76 13.51 0.79
C PHE A 153 -2.18 12.48 -0.19
N TRP A 154 -2.94 11.38 -0.40
CA TRP A 154 -2.48 10.20 -1.12
C TRP A 154 -3.36 9.84 -2.31
N ALA A 155 -2.75 9.13 -3.27
CA ALA A 155 -3.39 8.46 -4.39
C ALA A 155 -4.48 9.31 -5.07
N PRO A 156 -4.13 10.50 -5.61
CA PRO A 156 -5.06 11.29 -6.39
C PRO A 156 -5.29 10.65 -7.75
N GLU A 157 -6.54 10.64 -8.20
CA GLU A 157 -6.86 10.20 -9.56
C GLU A 157 -7.75 11.21 -10.27
N MET A 158 -7.42 11.46 -11.56
CA MET A 158 -8.10 12.43 -12.39
C MET A 158 -8.85 11.74 -13.51
N ALA A 159 -10.13 12.09 -13.68
CA ALA A 159 -10.97 11.62 -14.77
C ALA A 159 -11.64 12.78 -15.50
N LYS A 160 -11.89 12.65 -16.81
CA LYS A 160 -12.72 13.60 -17.58
C LYS A 160 -14.18 13.18 -17.48
N CYS A 161 -15.01 14.01 -16.82
CA CYS A 161 -16.43 13.76 -16.60
C CYS A 161 -17.27 14.81 -17.35
N GLY A 162 -17.66 14.53 -18.59
CA GLY A 162 -18.34 15.50 -19.45
C GLY A 162 -17.37 16.63 -19.83
N ASP A 163 -17.77 17.87 -19.52
CA ASP A 163 -16.97 19.08 -19.80
C ASP A 163 -16.02 19.46 -18.66
N GLU A 164 -16.03 18.71 -17.56
CA GLU A 164 -15.21 18.96 -16.38
C GLU A 164 -14.18 17.85 -16.15
N TYR A 165 -13.18 18.14 -15.32
CA TYR A 165 -12.26 17.16 -14.74
C TYR A 165 -12.59 16.96 -13.28
N TRP A 166 -12.66 15.70 -12.87
CA TRP A 166 -12.87 15.31 -11.49
C TRP A 166 -11.60 14.69 -10.94
N LEU A 167 -11.28 15.01 -9.71
CA LEU A 167 -10.17 14.44 -9.00
C LEU A 167 -10.70 13.83 -7.71
N VAL A 168 -10.52 12.52 -7.55
CA VAL A 168 -10.74 11.82 -6.29
C VAL A 168 -9.41 11.59 -5.60
N TYR A 169 -9.41 11.64 -4.28
CA TYR A 169 -8.17 11.57 -3.52
C TYR A 169 -8.41 11.11 -2.09
N THR A 170 -7.36 10.62 -1.45
CA THR A 170 -7.35 10.30 -0.03
C THR A 170 -6.84 11.48 0.78
N ALA A 171 -7.50 11.78 1.91
CA ALA A 171 -7.02 12.72 2.91
C ALA A 171 -7.47 12.33 4.31
N ARG A 172 -6.68 12.75 5.32
CA ARG A 172 -7.00 12.50 6.72
C ARG A 172 -7.97 13.54 7.26
N GLN A 173 -9.01 13.07 7.97
CA GLN A 173 -9.95 13.93 8.70
C GLN A 173 -9.39 14.32 10.07
N PRO A 174 -9.90 15.40 10.72
CA PRO A 174 -9.56 15.73 12.10
C PRO A 174 -9.83 14.60 13.12
N SER A 175 -10.74 13.68 12.78
CA SER A 175 -11.03 12.46 13.56
C SER A 175 -9.94 11.37 13.47
N HIS A 176 -8.86 11.61 12.70
CA HIS A 176 -7.79 10.68 12.36
C HIS A 176 -8.18 9.58 11.36
N ALA A 177 -9.42 9.46 10.93
CA ALA A 177 -9.80 8.55 9.85
C ALA A 177 -9.38 9.09 8.49
N LEU A 178 -8.92 8.21 7.61
CA LEU A 178 -8.74 8.51 6.19
C LEU A 178 -10.11 8.52 5.48
N ALA A 179 -10.28 9.42 4.55
CA ALA A 179 -11.51 9.63 3.79
C ALA A 179 -11.20 9.93 2.34
N ILE A 180 -12.17 9.74 1.46
CA ILE A 180 -12.05 10.08 0.05
C ILE A 180 -12.71 11.43 -0.19
N GLY A 181 -11.95 12.37 -0.79
CA GLY A 181 -12.42 13.64 -1.29
C GLY A 181 -12.74 13.62 -2.78
N LEU A 182 -13.48 14.63 -3.23
CA LEU A 182 -13.75 14.91 -4.63
C LEU A 182 -13.55 16.40 -4.90
N ALA A 183 -12.73 16.71 -5.89
CA ALA A 183 -12.59 18.07 -6.41
C ALA A 183 -12.91 18.12 -7.90
N LYS A 184 -13.33 19.27 -8.39
CA LYS A 184 -13.71 19.50 -9.79
C LYS A 184 -12.98 20.69 -10.36
N ALA A 185 -12.67 20.65 -11.68
CA ALA A 185 -12.02 21.75 -12.38
C ALA A 185 -12.45 21.78 -13.86
N PRO A 186 -12.41 22.95 -14.50
CA PRO A 186 -12.64 23.05 -15.95
C PRO A 186 -11.46 22.58 -16.80
N HIS A 187 -10.26 22.44 -16.19
CA HIS A 187 -9.04 22.03 -16.86
C HIS A 187 -8.16 21.18 -15.92
N PRO A 188 -7.32 20.24 -16.41
CA PRO A 188 -6.45 19.43 -15.56
C PRO A 188 -5.50 20.21 -14.66
N THR A 189 -5.15 21.45 -15.02
CA THR A 189 -4.35 22.33 -14.17
C THR A 189 -5.17 23.21 -13.22
N GLY A 190 -6.49 23.02 -13.17
CA GLY A 190 -7.39 23.77 -12.31
C GLY A 190 -8.02 25.01 -12.97
N PRO A 191 -8.56 25.96 -12.20
CA PRO A 191 -8.58 25.92 -10.72
C PRO A 191 -9.44 24.77 -10.18
N TRP A 192 -8.91 24.03 -9.20
CA TRP A 192 -9.61 22.93 -8.55
C TRP A 192 -10.48 23.41 -7.41
N GLN A 193 -11.69 22.92 -7.33
CA GLN A 193 -12.64 23.21 -6.28
C GLN A 193 -13.12 21.93 -5.62
N ASP A 194 -12.79 21.75 -4.35
CA ASP A 194 -13.30 20.65 -3.53
C ASP A 194 -14.79 20.82 -3.24
N ILE A 195 -15.52 19.70 -3.11
CA ILE A 195 -16.95 19.72 -2.82
C ILE A 195 -17.31 20.16 -1.39
N GLY A 196 -16.30 20.42 -0.54
CA GLY A 196 -16.43 20.96 0.82
C GLY A 196 -16.69 19.91 1.91
N HIS A 197 -16.74 18.66 1.57
CA HIS A 197 -16.91 17.53 2.51
C HIS A 197 -16.34 16.24 1.91
N PRO A 198 -16.03 15.21 2.72
CA PRO A 198 -15.63 13.91 2.17
C PRO A 198 -16.74 13.33 1.29
N LEU A 199 -16.39 12.80 0.14
CA LEU A 199 -17.26 11.97 -0.69
C LEU A 199 -17.59 10.65 0.03
N ILE A 200 -16.56 10.00 0.60
CA ILE A 200 -16.71 8.86 1.50
C ILE A 200 -16.02 9.21 2.81
N SER A 201 -16.80 9.31 3.88
CA SER A 201 -16.29 9.44 5.24
C SER A 201 -16.27 8.08 5.91
N ALA A 202 -15.21 7.79 6.65
CA ALA A 202 -15.10 6.59 7.45
C ALA A 202 -14.73 6.93 8.89
N HIS A 203 -14.98 5.97 9.79
CA HIS A 203 -14.52 6.07 11.16
C HIS A 203 -13.12 5.44 11.28
N ALA A 204 -12.25 6.07 12.04
CA ALA A 204 -10.97 5.46 12.40
C ALA A 204 -11.23 4.19 13.24
N ILE A 205 -10.46 3.14 12.95
CA ILE A 205 -10.46 1.93 13.76
C ILE A 205 -9.73 2.25 15.06
N ASN A 206 -10.43 2.10 16.17
CA ASN A 206 -9.82 2.14 17.48
C ASN A 206 -9.33 0.73 17.84
N THR A 207 -8.02 0.55 18.03
CA THR A 207 -7.48 -0.77 18.37
C THR A 207 -7.98 -1.30 19.72
N ALA A 208 -8.54 -0.44 20.59
CA ALA A 208 -9.25 -0.88 21.79
C ALA A 208 -10.47 -1.77 21.44
N ASP A 209 -11.16 -1.49 20.34
CA ASP A 209 -12.29 -2.29 19.85
C ASP A 209 -11.84 -3.67 19.37
N LEU A 210 -10.57 -3.81 18.97
CA LEU A 210 -9.89 -5.08 18.67
C LEU A 210 -9.31 -5.75 19.93
N GLY A 211 -9.73 -5.31 21.13
CA GLY A 211 -9.25 -5.84 22.38
C GLY A 211 -7.89 -5.29 22.83
N ASP A 212 -7.41 -4.20 22.27
CA ASP A 212 -6.20 -3.51 22.73
C ASP A 212 -6.49 -2.74 24.04
N ASP A 213 -5.87 -3.16 25.15
CA ASP A 213 -6.01 -2.56 26.48
C ASP A 213 -4.91 -1.52 26.75
N SER A 214 -4.17 -1.11 25.74
CA SER A 214 -3.15 -0.07 25.89
C SER A 214 -3.79 1.25 26.33
N THR A 215 -3.03 2.05 27.09
CA THR A 215 -3.45 3.39 27.50
C THR A 215 -3.48 4.39 26.33
N GLN A 216 -2.98 4.00 25.17
CA GLN A 216 -2.95 4.79 23.96
C GLN A 216 -3.35 3.92 22.75
N PRO A 217 -4.66 3.65 22.57
CA PRO A 217 -5.14 2.95 21.40
C PRO A 217 -4.77 3.73 20.14
N VAL A 218 -4.37 3.01 19.10
CA VAL A 218 -4.08 3.64 17.80
C VAL A 218 -5.40 3.90 17.09
N LEU A 219 -5.61 5.14 16.71
CA LEU A 219 -6.65 5.50 15.77
C LEU A 219 -6.04 5.44 14.38
N SER A 220 -6.55 4.55 13.54
CA SER A 220 -6.00 4.24 12.22
C SER A 220 -7.12 3.78 11.30
N GLY A 221 -6.83 3.70 10.01
CA GLY A 221 -7.78 3.20 9.04
C GLY A 221 -8.67 4.27 8.43
N GLY A 222 -9.69 3.79 7.74
CA GLY A 222 -10.62 4.56 6.94
C GLY A 222 -10.76 3.99 5.55
N VAL A 223 -10.77 4.84 4.55
CA VAL A 223 -10.86 4.49 3.13
C VAL A 223 -9.82 5.25 2.32
N ILE A 224 -9.19 4.56 1.36
CA ILE A 224 -8.11 5.11 0.54
C ILE A 224 -8.22 4.65 -0.92
N ASP A 225 -7.35 5.17 -1.77
CA ASP A 225 -7.07 4.70 -3.13
C ASP A 225 -8.32 4.66 -4.00
N SER A 226 -8.90 5.83 -4.22
CA SER A 226 -10.11 5.97 -5.02
C SER A 226 -9.82 6.09 -6.52
N HIS A 227 -10.62 5.41 -7.35
CA HIS A 227 -10.58 5.43 -8.80
C HIS A 227 -11.95 5.69 -9.40
N ILE A 228 -12.05 6.60 -10.37
CA ILE A 228 -13.26 6.82 -11.16
C ILE A 228 -13.13 6.12 -12.51
N PHE A 229 -13.99 5.16 -12.77
CA PHE A 229 -14.18 4.56 -14.08
C PHE A 229 -15.45 5.09 -14.73
N ILE A 230 -15.36 5.48 -16.01
CA ILE A 230 -16.50 5.90 -16.83
C ILE A 230 -16.62 4.91 -17.98
N ASP A 231 -17.77 4.27 -18.10
CA ASP A 231 -18.00 3.31 -19.18
C ASP A 231 -18.37 3.99 -20.51
N GLY A 232 -18.45 3.19 -21.58
CA GLY A 232 -18.82 3.67 -22.91
C GLY A 232 -20.22 4.26 -23.02
N GLY A 233 -21.10 4.04 -22.05
CA GLY A 233 -22.43 4.61 -21.91
C GLY A 233 -22.47 5.91 -21.10
N GLY A 234 -21.34 6.32 -20.50
CA GLY A 234 -21.22 7.49 -19.63
C GLY A 234 -21.61 7.23 -18.17
N GLU A 235 -21.92 5.98 -17.80
CA GLU A 235 -22.13 5.58 -16.41
C GLU A 235 -20.82 5.65 -15.66
N ARG A 236 -20.86 6.16 -14.41
CA ARG A 236 -19.69 6.42 -13.58
C ARG A 236 -19.66 5.45 -12.40
N TYR A 237 -18.49 4.94 -12.10
CA TYR A 237 -18.23 4.01 -11.00
C TYR A 237 -17.05 4.52 -10.18
N LEU A 238 -17.18 4.48 -8.86
CA LEU A 238 -16.10 4.75 -7.92
C LEU A 238 -15.64 3.43 -7.33
N PHE A 239 -14.32 3.23 -7.33
CA PHE A 239 -13.66 2.15 -6.63
C PHE A 239 -12.84 2.73 -5.49
N TRP A 240 -12.68 2.00 -4.40
CA TRP A 240 -11.83 2.39 -3.28
C TRP A 240 -11.51 1.19 -2.41
N LYS A 241 -10.58 1.36 -1.49
CA LYS A 241 -10.14 0.33 -0.56
C LYS A 241 -10.48 0.71 0.88
N ARG A 242 -10.87 -0.29 1.70
CA ARG A 242 -10.88 -0.15 3.15
C ARG A 242 -9.44 -0.25 3.68
N ASP A 243 -9.00 0.76 4.42
CA ASP A 243 -7.66 0.80 5.02
C ASP A 243 -7.67 0.18 6.43
N THR A 244 -7.25 -1.07 6.50
CA THR A 244 -6.99 -1.80 7.75
C THR A 244 -5.51 -2.21 7.86
N ASN A 245 -4.65 -1.58 7.04
CA ASN A 245 -3.23 -1.91 6.95
C ASN A 245 -2.55 -1.81 8.31
N GLY A 246 -1.84 -2.88 8.70
CA GLY A 246 -1.02 -2.88 9.91
C GLY A 246 -1.80 -2.76 11.23
N VAL A 247 -3.13 -2.90 11.24
CA VAL A 247 -3.96 -2.84 12.45
C VAL A 247 -3.90 -4.16 13.23
N TRP A 248 -3.90 -5.29 12.57
CA TRP A 248 -4.01 -6.64 13.14
C TRP A 248 -2.79 -7.15 13.94
N PRO A 249 -1.52 -6.72 13.73
CA PRO A 249 -0.37 -7.36 14.37
C PRO A 249 -0.36 -7.24 15.90
N ARG A 250 -0.79 -6.11 16.45
CA ARG A 250 -0.84 -5.87 17.90
C ARG A 250 -1.95 -6.69 18.57
N PRO A 251 -3.21 -6.65 18.11
CA PRO A 251 -4.25 -7.56 18.58
C PRO A 251 -3.85 -9.04 18.48
N LEU A 252 -3.18 -9.46 17.40
CA LEU A 252 -2.66 -10.80 17.27
C LEU A 252 -1.61 -11.11 18.35
N ALA A 253 -0.60 -10.26 18.52
CA ALA A 253 0.42 -10.44 19.55
C ALA A 253 -0.20 -10.57 20.96
N ARG A 254 -1.24 -9.81 21.24
CA ARG A 254 -2.00 -9.89 22.48
C ARG A 254 -2.76 -11.21 22.61
N LEU A 255 -3.46 -11.66 21.57
CA LEU A 255 -4.13 -12.97 21.55
C LEU A 255 -3.13 -14.10 21.82
N LEU A 256 -1.96 -14.05 21.19
CA LEU A 256 -0.88 -15.03 21.41
C LEU A 256 -0.29 -15.00 22.82
N ARG A 257 -0.30 -13.85 23.49
CA ARG A 257 0.07 -13.73 24.90
C ARG A 257 -0.97 -14.40 25.82
N GLN A 258 -2.25 -14.23 25.53
CA GLN A 258 -3.35 -14.82 26.29
C GLN A 258 -3.52 -16.32 26.01
N ARG A 259 -3.21 -16.74 24.79
CA ARG A 259 -3.38 -18.09 24.27
C ARG A 259 -2.12 -18.61 23.60
N PRO A 260 -1.03 -18.84 24.36
CA PRO A 260 0.29 -19.21 23.81
C PRO A 260 0.27 -20.56 23.04
N GLU A 261 -0.71 -21.42 23.27
CA GLU A 261 -0.90 -22.66 22.51
C GLU A 261 -1.17 -22.42 21.03
N LEU A 262 -1.71 -21.27 20.64
CA LEU A 262 -1.94 -20.90 19.24
C LEU A 262 -0.62 -20.74 18.45
N ILE A 263 0.46 -20.36 19.11
CA ILE A 263 1.76 -20.16 18.44
C ILE A 263 2.19 -21.41 17.67
N ALA A 264 2.03 -22.59 18.28
CA ALA A 264 2.40 -23.85 17.65
C ALA A 264 1.41 -24.28 16.56
N GLN A 265 0.18 -23.80 16.61
CA GLN A 265 -0.84 -24.05 15.58
C GLN A 265 -0.63 -23.15 14.36
N LEU A 266 -0.27 -21.88 14.57
CA LEU A 266 -0.08 -20.88 13.51
C LEU A 266 1.24 -21.06 12.77
N PHE A 267 2.31 -21.51 13.43
CA PHE A 267 3.65 -21.52 12.84
C PHE A 267 4.29 -22.90 12.92
N SER A 268 4.74 -23.43 11.78
CA SER A 268 5.47 -24.71 11.71
C SER A 268 6.97 -24.53 11.99
N LYS A 269 7.56 -23.39 11.55
CA LYS A 269 8.99 -23.09 11.73
C LYS A 269 9.30 -22.62 13.15
N GLU A 270 10.37 -23.16 13.74
CA GLU A 270 10.78 -22.81 15.11
C GLU A 270 11.17 -21.32 15.25
N ALA A 271 11.79 -20.73 14.23
CA ALA A 271 12.12 -19.31 14.23
C ALA A 271 10.87 -18.43 14.31
N ASP A 272 9.81 -18.76 13.55
CA ASP A 272 8.55 -18.02 13.54
C ASP A 272 7.81 -18.16 14.88
N ARG A 273 7.83 -19.37 15.48
CA ARG A 273 7.28 -19.59 16.84
C ARG A 273 7.99 -18.73 17.89
N ARG A 274 9.33 -18.66 17.83
CA ARG A 274 10.11 -17.81 18.75
C ARG A 274 9.83 -16.34 18.55
N THR A 275 9.67 -15.92 17.27
CA THR A 275 9.28 -14.56 16.91
C THR A 275 7.91 -14.20 17.46
N ALA A 276 6.93 -15.08 17.29
CA ALA A 276 5.59 -14.87 17.81
C ALA A 276 5.55 -14.81 19.34
N ALA A 277 6.30 -15.68 20.02
CA ALA A 277 6.44 -15.66 21.48
C ALA A 277 7.15 -14.38 21.97
N PHE A 278 8.17 -13.90 21.25
CA PHE A 278 8.81 -12.62 21.55
C PHE A 278 7.85 -11.45 21.37
N ALA A 279 7.14 -11.36 20.22
CA ALA A 279 6.17 -10.32 19.95
C ALA A 279 5.04 -10.29 21.00
N ALA A 280 4.50 -11.44 21.37
CA ALA A 280 3.51 -11.59 22.42
C ALA A 280 4.01 -11.04 23.77
N THR A 281 5.28 -11.25 24.10
CA THR A 281 5.87 -10.80 25.38
C THR A 281 6.19 -9.31 25.40
N ILE A 282 6.73 -8.75 24.28
CA ILE A 282 7.10 -7.33 24.19
C ILE A 282 5.90 -6.43 23.92
N GLY A 283 4.78 -7.00 23.47
CA GLY A 283 3.56 -6.27 23.06
C GLY A 283 3.16 -5.13 24.01
N PRO A 284 2.97 -5.34 25.31
CA PRO A 284 2.56 -4.31 26.26
C PRO A 284 3.49 -3.10 26.31
N TRP A 285 4.80 -3.33 26.18
CA TRP A 285 5.74 -2.23 26.11
C TRP A 285 5.74 -1.56 24.73
N SER A 286 5.64 -2.37 23.67
CA SER A 286 5.48 -1.85 22.30
C SER A 286 4.33 -0.84 22.19
N ASP A 287 3.21 -1.10 22.87
CA ASP A 287 2.04 -0.24 22.88
C ASP A 287 2.30 1.16 23.44
N THR A 288 3.33 1.33 24.25
CA THR A 288 3.77 2.63 24.77
C THR A 288 4.67 3.42 23.82
N ARG A 289 5.01 2.86 22.65
CA ARG A 289 5.96 3.47 21.70
C ARG A 289 5.26 4.29 20.64
N ARG A 290 6.03 5.11 19.91
CA ARG A 290 5.54 5.88 18.74
C ARG A 290 5.08 4.93 17.63
N PRO A 291 4.19 5.34 16.72
CA PRO A 291 3.66 4.45 15.67
C PRO A 291 4.73 3.69 14.89
N MET A 292 5.76 4.37 14.38
CA MET A 292 6.85 3.74 13.62
C MET A 292 7.70 2.76 14.45
N GLU A 293 7.91 3.06 15.73
CA GLU A 293 8.63 2.14 16.62
C GLU A 293 7.80 0.88 16.88
N ARG A 294 6.49 1.04 17.08
CA ARG A 294 5.55 -0.09 17.23
C ARG A 294 5.54 -0.97 15.99
N PHE A 295 5.41 -0.35 14.81
CA PHE A 295 5.48 -1.07 13.55
C PHE A 295 6.77 -1.86 13.45
N SER A 296 7.93 -1.23 13.65
CA SER A 296 9.23 -1.87 13.57
C SER A 296 9.42 -3.01 14.58
N LEU A 297 8.81 -2.91 15.77
CA LEU A 297 8.85 -3.98 16.78
C LEU A 297 8.00 -5.19 16.38
N MET A 298 6.89 -4.98 15.67
CA MET A 298 5.98 -6.04 15.23
C MET A 298 6.31 -6.60 13.85
N GLN A 299 7.18 -5.94 13.09
CA GLN A 299 7.52 -6.32 11.73
C GLN A 299 7.92 -7.80 11.58
N PRO A 300 8.78 -8.42 12.40
CA PRO A 300 9.11 -9.83 12.24
C PRO A 300 7.92 -10.77 12.48
N LEU A 301 6.95 -10.37 13.32
CA LEU A 301 5.69 -11.12 13.45
C LEU A 301 4.85 -10.99 12.19
N MET A 302 4.78 -9.80 11.61
CA MET A 302 4.07 -9.59 10.33
C MET A 302 4.67 -10.48 9.24
N GLU A 303 5.99 -10.45 9.07
CA GLU A 303 6.69 -11.29 8.10
C GLU A 303 6.46 -12.81 8.33
N ALA A 304 6.45 -13.26 9.59
CA ALA A 304 6.14 -14.65 9.92
C ALA A 304 4.69 -15.03 9.55
N VAL A 305 3.75 -14.13 9.76
CA VAL A 305 2.35 -14.30 9.35
C VAL A 305 2.23 -14.32 7.83
N LEU A 306 2.90 -13.40 7.13
CA LEU A 306 2.86 -13.32 5.66
C LEU A 306 3.39 -14.60 5.00
N ASP A 307 4.48 -15.17 5.51
CA ASP A 307 4.99 -16.46 5.03
C ASP A 307 4.04 -17.65 5.24
N ASN A 308 3.01 -17.48 6.06
CA ASN A 308 2.03 -18.53 6.41
C ASN A 308 0.58 -18.01 6.26
N TRP A 309 0.36 -17.02 5.41
CA TRP A 309 -0.84 -16.18 5.36
C TRP A 309 -2.16 -16.95 5.35
N VAL A 310 -2.33 -17.84 4.37
CA VAL A 310 -3.57 -18.62 4.21
C VAL A 310 -3.82 -19.49 5.44
N HIS A 311 -2.78 -20.25 5.87
CA HIS A 311 -2.88 -21.11 7.05
C HIS A 311 -3.19 -20.32 8.33
N VAL A 312 -2.55 -19.17 8.53
CA VAL A 312 -2.80 -18.32 9.70
C VAL A 312 -4.25 -17.81 9.70
N LYS A 313 -4.76 -17.35 8.56
CA LYS A 313 -6.17 -16.91 8.42
C LYS A 313 -7.15 -18.06 8.70
N GLU A 314 -6.89 -19.25 8.20
CA GLU A 314 -7.72 -20.44 8.47
C GLU A 314 -7.78 -20.78 9.97
N VAL A 315 -6.62 -20.84 10.63
CA VAL A 315 -6.56 -21.15 12.08
C VAL A 315 -7.23 -20.07 12.90
N LEU A 316 -6.97 -18.78 12.60
CA LEU A 316 -7.61 -17.68 13.31
C LEU A 316 -9.12 -17.63 13.05
N GLY A 317 -9.57 -17.93 11.82
CA GLY A 317 -11.00 -17.98 11.47
C GLY A 317 -11.78 -19.09 12.22
N ALA A 318 -11.06 -20.14 12.66
CA ALA A 318 -11.61 -21.21 13.53
C ALA A 318 -11.38 -20.94 15.05
N THR A 319 -10.82 -19.78 15.41
CA THR A 319 -10.44 -19.45 16.79
C THR A 319 -11.45 -18.47 17.39
N ASP A 320 -12.16 -18.88 18.43
CA ASP A 320 -13.10 -18.00 19.13
C ASP A 320 -12.39 -16.74 19.67
N GLY A 321 -12.96 -15.57 19.38
CA GLY A 321 -12.44 -14.25 19.79
C GLY A 321 -11.36 -13.69 18.87
N ALA A 322 -11.10 -14.32 17.72
CA ALA A 322 -10.18 -13.81 16.69
C ALA A 322 -10.88 -13.15 15.50
N GLU A 323 -12.21 -13.11 15.47
CA GLU A 323 -13.03 -12.65 14.33
C GLU A 323 -12.64 -11.24 13.87
N MET A 324 -12.47 -10.32 14.82
CA MET A 324 -12.08 -8.94 14.51
C MET A 324 -10.64 -8.83 13.99
N ILE A 325 -9.75 -9.73 14.43
CA ILE A 325 -8.37 -9.79 13.91
C ILE A 325 -8.41 -10.24 12.45
N VAL A 326 -9.19 -11.29 12.14
CA VAL A 326 -9.36 -11.81 10.77
C VAL A 326 -10.00 -10.75 9.87
N ASP A 327 -11.00 -10.03 10.36
CA ASP A 327 -11.60 -8.91 9.62
C ASP A 327 -10.56 -7.81 9.32
N ALA A 328 -9.74 -7.43 10.32
CA ALA A 328 -8.66 -6.45 10.14
C ALA A 328 -7.53 -6.93 9.19
N MET A 329 -7.38 -8.24 8.99
CA MET A 329 -6.49 -8.84 7.99
C MET A 329 -7.06 -8.79 6.56
N SER A 330 -8.29 -8.32 6.38
CA SER A 330 -8.94 -8.19 5.08
C SER A 330 -8.97 -6.73 4.65
N THR A 331 -8.51 -6.47 3.42
CA THR A 331 -8.46 -5.12 2.83
C THR A 331 -9.28 -5.10 1.53
N PRO A 332 -10.62 -5.16 1.61
CA PRO A 332 -11.45 -5.25 0.43
C PRO A 332 -11.36 -4.00 -0.45
N ILE A 333 -11.40 -4.23 -1.77
CA ILE A 333 -11.72 -3.19 -2.74
C ILE A 333 -13.23 -3.20 -2.92
N HIS A 334 -13.82 -2.01 -2.77
CA HIS A 334 -15.23 -1.72 -2.95
C HIS A 334 -15.48 -1.03 -4.28
N ALA A 335 -16.69 -1.11 -4.77
CA ALA A 335 -17.16 -0.35 -5.94
C ALA A 335 -18.60 0.08 -5.75
N GLN A 336 -18.94 1.29 -6.24
CA GLN A 336 -20.27 1.87 -6.21
C GLN A 336 -20.50 2.77 -7.41
N ARG A 337 -21.75 2.95 -7.83
CA ARG A 337 -22.09 3.91 -8.90
C ARG A 337 -22.02 5.34 -8.39
N LEU A 338 -21.64 6.26 -9.28
CA LEU A 338 -21.75 7.70 -9.09
C LEU A 338 -22.81 8.31 -9.99
N SER A 339 -23.52 9.31 -9.48
CA SER A 339 -24.41 10.16 -10.25
C SER A 339 -23.65 11.14 -11.16
N GLU A 340 -24.36 11.83 -12.02
CA GLU A 340 -23.76 12.85 -12.90
C GLU A 340 -23.14 14.02 -12.13
N ASP A 341 -23.61 14.31 -10.94
CA ASP A 341 -23.09 15.35 -10.05
C ASP A 341 -22.02 14.84 -9.06
N GLY A 342 -21.72 13.52 -9.07
CA GLY A 342 -20.67 12.90 -8.26
C GLY A 342 -21.14 12.35 -6.92
N ALA A 343 -22.46 12.26 -6.67
CA ALA A 343 -22.95 11.60 -5.46
C ALA A 343 -22.97 10.07 -5.61
N LEU A 344 -22.80 9.35 -4.49
CA LEU A 344 -22.90 7.89 -4.46
C LEU A 344 -24.33 7.41 -4.70
N ILE A 345 -24.53 6.40 -5.52
CA ILE A 345 -25.82 5.81 -5.85
C ILE A 345 -25.88 4.34 -5.44
N GLY A 346 -26.92 3.98 -4.67
CA GLY A 346 -27.16 2.61 -4.21
C GLY A 346 -26.19 2.17 -3.13
N GLU A 347 -26.02 0.87 -2.98
CA GLU A 347 -25.10 0.27 -2.02
C GLU A 347 -23.76 -0.06 -2.69
N ASP A 348 -22.68 0.02 -1.93
CA ASP A 348 -21.37 -0.45 -2.36
C ASP A 348 -21.31 -1.98 -2.41
N ARG A 349 -20.35 -2.48 -3.17
CA ARG A 349 -20.05 -3.91 -3.27
C ARG A 349 -18.58 -4.15 -3.08
N ILE A 350 -18.24 -5.19 -2.35
CA ILE A 350 -16.89 -5.75 -2.36
C ILE A 350 -16.68 -6.44 -3.70
N VAL A 351 -15.70 -5.98 -4.47
CA VAL A 351 -15.39 -6.51 -5.80
C VAL A 351 -14.10 -7.33 -5.83
N LEU A 352 -13.20 -7.13 -4.85
CA LEU A 352 -11.96 -7.90 -4.72
C LEU A 352 -11.55 -8.02 -3.24
N LEU A 353 -10.95 -9.16 -2.88
CA LEU A 353 -10.38 -9.45 -1.55
C LEU A 353 -8.93 -9.89 -1.69
N ASN A 354 -8.11 -9.71 -0.66
CA ASN A 354 -6.75 -10.26 -0.58
C ASN A 354 -6.81 -11.75 -0.21
N ASP A 355 -6.80 -12.62 -1.20
CA ASP A 355 -6.97 -14.07 -1.08
C ASP A 355 -5.91 -14.92 -1.80
N GLN A 356 -4.89 -14.28 -2.39
CA GLN A 356 -3.73 -14.94 -2.98
C GLN A 356 -2.47 -14.74 -2.12
N ASP A 357 -1.56 -15.71 -2.13
CA ASP A 357 -0.36 -15.69 -1.26
C ASP A 357 0.54 -14.47 -1.51
N TRP A 358 0.74 -14.08 -2.78
CA TRP A 358 1.60 -12.94 -3.13
C TRP A 358 1.02 -11.58 -2.70
N GLU A 359 -0.29 -11.49 -2.53
CA GLU A 359 -0.97 -10.27 -2.07
C GLU A 359 -0.69 -9.96 -0.60
N GLY A 360 -0.36 -10.99 0.16
CA GLY A 360 -0.11 -10.87 1.59
C GLY A 360 -1.30 -10.27 2.33
N HIS A 361 -1.00 -9.33 3.22
CA HIS A 361 -1.98 -8.76 4.13
C HIS A 361 -2.81 -7.61 3.54
N LEU A 362 -2.56 -7.18 2.31
CA LEU A 362 -3.32 -6.09 1.70
C LEU A 362 -3.36 -6.18 0.17
N ILE A 363 -4.43 -5.64 -0.38
CA ILE A 363 -4.54 -5.19 -1.77
C ILE A 363 -4.96 -3.72 -1.77
N GLU A 364 -4.54 -2.95 -2.78
CA GLU A 364 -4.80 -1.52 -2.88
C GLU A 364 -4.65 -0.99 -4.31
N GLY A 365 -4.84 0.33 -4.51
CA GLY A 365 -4.60 1.01 -5.77
C GLY A 365 -5.41 0.47 -6.95
N PRO A 366 -6.75 0.32 -6.86
CA PRO A 366 -7.54 -0.20 -7.97
C PRO A 366 -7.58 0.79 -9.12
N TRP A 367 -7.36 0.30 -10.33
CA TRP A 367 -7.58 1.03 -11.59
C TRP A 367 -8.33 0.15 -12.57
N VAL A 368 -9.46 0.61 -13.10
CA VAL A 368 -10.28 -0.15 -14.05
C VAL A 368 -10.19 0.43 -15.45
N THR A 369 -10.04 -0.42 -16.45
CA THR A 369 -10.13 -0.06 -17.86
C THR A 369 -11.01 -1.06 -18.62
N HIS A 370 -11.61 -0.62 -19.73
CA HIS A 370 -12.40 -1.49 -20.60
C HIS A 370 -11.64 -1.79 -21.88
N GLN A 371 -11.23 -3.06 -22.06
CA GLN A 371 -10.46 -3.53 -23.19
C GLN A 371 -10.99 -4.88 -23.68
N GLN A 372 -11.03 -5.12 -24.98
CA GLN A 372 -11.50 -6.37 -25.57
C GLN A 372 -12.90 -6.82 -25.09
N GLY A 373 -13.78 -5.83 -24.82
CA GLY A 373 -15.14 -6.09 -24.34
C GLY A 373 -15.25 -6.52 -22.87
N ARG A 374 -14.17 -6.44 -22.11
CA ARG A 374 -14.10 -6.82 -20.70
C ARG A 374 -13.55 -5.68 -19.83
N TYR A 375 -13.84 -5.73 -18.54
CA TYR A 375 -13.37 -4.78 -17.53
C TYR A 375 -12.16 -5.39 -16.80
N TRP A 376 -11.03 -4.70 -16.87
CA TRP A 376 -9.76 -5.11 -16.30
C TRP A 376 -9.42 -4.20 -15.14
N MET A 377 -9.30 -4.78 -13.96
CA MET A 377 -8.85 -4.09 -12.75
C MET A 377 -7.38 -4.41 -12.51
N PHE A 378 -6.55 -3.39 -12.51
CA PHE A 378 -5.19 -3.44 -11.99
C PHE A 378 -5.25 -3.07 -10.52
N TYR A 379 -4.46 -3.75 -9.70
CA TYR A 379 -4.37 -3.48 -8.27
C TYR A 379 -2.98 -3.84 -7.78
N ALA A 380 -2.55 -3.27 -6.66
CA ALA A 380 -1.30 -3.63 -6.00
C ALA A 380 -1.58 -4.58 -4.83
N GLY A 381 -0.63 -5.44 -4.52
CA GLY A 381 -0.68 -6.34 -3.37
C GLY A 381 0.63 -6.33 -2.59
N ASN A 382 0.54 -6.67 -1.31
CA ASN A 382 1.61 -6.62 -0.33
C ASN A 382 1.96 -5.18 0.13
N ASP A 383 3.03 -4.99 0.92
CA ASP A 383 3.41 -3.70 1.49
C ASP A 383 4.28 -2.89 0.52
N PHE A 384 3.85 -1.66 0.18
CA PHE A 384 4.55 -0.77 -0.76
C PHE A 384 5.99 -0.45 -0.36
N GLY A 385 6.33 -0.57 0.92
CA GLY A 385 7.67 -0.33 1.43
C GLY A 385 8.63 -1.50 1.26
N THR A 386 8.19 -2.62 0.69
CA THR A 386 8.96 -3.86 0.58
C THR A 386 9.08 -4.33 -0.88
N PRO A 387 10.13 -5.10 -1.23
CA PRO A 387 10.26 -5.69 -2.56
C PRO A 387 9.16 -6.68 -2.95
N ALA A 388 8.30 -7.08 -2.01
CA ALA A 388 7.16 -7.96 -2.27
C ALA A 388 5.98 -7.23 -2.93
N TYR A 389 5.93 -5.90 -2.88
CA TYR A 389 4.89 -5.11 -3.55
C TYR A 389 4.87 -5.39 -5.04
N SER A 390 3.71 -5.67 -5.58
CA SER A 390 3.52 -6.18 -6.94
C SER A 390 2.19 -5.71 -7.51
N ILE A 391 2.05 -5.68 -8.83
CA ILE A 391 0.80 -5.33 -9.52
C ILE A 391 0.13 -6.60 -10.00
N GLY A 392 -1.11 -6.81 -9.57
CA GLY A 392 -2.01 -7.87 -10.05
C GLY A 392 -3.06 -7.37 -11.02
N VAL A 393 -3.75 -8.32 -11.63
CA VAL A 393 -4.85 -8.06 -12.56
C VAL A 393 -6.02 -8.97 -12.27
N ALA A 394 -7.21 -8.41 -12.35
CA ALA A 394 -8.47 -9.15 -12.32
C ALA A 394 -9.39 -8.70 -13.46
N VAL A 395 -10.25 -9.60 -13.94
CA VAL A 395 -11.13 -9.36 -15.09
C VAL A 395 -12.59 -9.66 -14.75
N ALA A 396 -13.51 -8.85 -15.28
CA ALA A 396 -14.94 -9.02 -15.11
C ALA A 396 -15.71 -8.68 -16.39
N ASP A 397 -16.97 -9.11 -16.46
CA ASP A 397 -17.90 -8.75 -17.53
C ASP A 397 -18.75 -7.51 -17.21
N HIS A 398 -18.62 -6.99 -15.98
CA HIS A 398 -19.33 -5.81 -15.51
C HIS A 398 -18.43 -4.99 -14.56
N PRO A 399 -18.47 -3.63 -14.55
CA PRO A 399 -17.63 -2.82 -13.68
C PRO A 399 -17.75 -3.16 -12.18
N LEU A 400 -18.94 -3.52 -11.72
CA LEU A 400 -19.18 -3.95 -10.33
C LEU A 400 -18.91 -5.44 -10.09
N GLY A 401 -18.15 -6.11 -10.97
CA GLY A 401 -17.78 -7.50 -10.86
C GLY A 401 -18.90 -8.53 -11.08
N PRO A 402 -18.69 -9.78 -10.67
CA PRO A 402 -17.52 -10.27 -9.92
C PRO A 402 -16.24 -10.28 -10.76
N TYR A 403 -15.11 -9.95 -10.14
CA TYR A 403 -13.79 -10.00 -10.76
C TYR A 403 -13.10 -11.34 -10.50
N THR A 404 -12.46 -11.88 -11.54
CA THR A 404 -11.62 -13.08 -11.47
C THR A 404 -10.16 -12.67 -11.64
N LYS A 405 -9.32 -13.02 -10.67
CA LYS A 405 -7.91 -12.67 -10.66
C LYS A 405 -7.08 -13.56 -11.60
N GLN A 406 -6.03 -12.98 -12.18
CA GLN A 406 -4.91 -13.76 -12.68
C GLN A 406 -4.10 -14.31 -11.48
N THR A 407 -3.55 -15.52 -11.62
CA THR A 407 -2.90 -16.22 -10.50
C THR A 407 -1.59 -15.55 -10.09
N ASP A 408 -0.80 -15.12 -11.07
CA ASP A 408 0.49 -14.49 -10.83
C ASP A 408 0.38 -12.97 -10.98
N PRO A 409 1.19 -12.19 -10.26
CA PRO A 409 1.23 -10.76 -10.48
C PRO A 409 1.76 -10.43 -11.89
N LEU A 410 1.17 -9.42 -12.50
CA LEU A 410 1.59 -8.89 -13.80
C LEU A 410 3.00 -8.27 -13.72
N LEU A 411 3.25 -7.49 -12.68
CA LEU A 411 4.55 -6.89 -12.40
C LEU A 411 5.00 -7.24 -10.98
N LYS A 412 6.29 -7.55 -10.85
CA LYS A 412 6.98 -7.80 -9.58
C LYS A 412 8.36 -7.17 -9.60
N SER A 413 8.99 -7.01 -8.44
CA SER A 413 10.35 -6.48 -8.33
C SER A 413 11.33 -7.21 -9.26
N THR A 414 12.25 -6.42 -9.82
CA THR A 414 13.34 -6.88 -10.70
C THR A 414 14.70 -6.53 -10.09
N ARG A 415 15.79 -6.82 -10.80
CA ARG A 415 17.13 -6.39 -10.39
C ARG A 415 17.30 -4.87 -10.43
N SER A 416 16.61 -4.22 -11.38
CA SER A 416 16.73 -2.79 -11.64
C SER A 416 15.69 -1.94 -10.91
N TRP A 417 14.53 -2.53 -10.53
CA TRP A 417 13.39 -1.83 -9.95
C TRP A 417 12.70 -2.65 -8.87
N TRP A 418 12.44 -2.03 -7.72
CA TRP A 418 11.75 -2.67 -6.60
C TRP A 418 10.35 -2.11 -6.40
N ALA A 419 9.47 -2.97 -5.89
CA ALA A 419 8.13 -2.63 -5.46
C ALA A 419 7.33 -1.85 -6.52
N PRO A 420 7.15 -2.39 -7.76
CA PRO A 420 6.24 -1.77 -8.72
C PRO A 420 4.82 -1.79 -8.18
N GLY A 421 4.14 -0.65 -8.20
CA GLY A 421 2.78 -0.60 -7.65
C GLY A 421 1.98 0.61 -8.06
N HIS A 422 0.71 0.58 -7.64
CA HIS A 422 -0.32 1.60 -7.82
C HIS A 422 -0.35 2.13 -9.26
N ALA A 423 -0.93 1.34 -10.16
CA ALA A 423 -0.88 1.57 -11.57
C ALA A 423 -2.07 2.41 -12.10
N SER A 424 -1.82 3.15 -13.16
CA SER A 424 -2.86 3.74 -14.01
C SER A 424 -2.67 3.31 -15.46
N VAL A 425 -3.72 3.34 -16.27
CA VAL A 425 -3.69 2.96 -17.68
C VAL A 425 -4.16 4.11 -18.55
N ALA A 426 -3.34 4.52 -19.50
CA ALA A 426 -3.72 5.50 -20.52
C ALA A 426 -3.18 5.08 -21.90
N PRO A 427 -3.78 5.55 -23.01
CA PRO A 427 -3.26 5.29 -24.34
C PRO A 427 -1.89 5.93 -24.52
N GLY A 428 -0.91 5.21 -25.08
CA GLY A 428 0.35 5.75 -25.53
C GLY A 428 0.21 6.69 -26.74
N LEU A 429 1.34 7.14 -27.27
CA LEU A 429 1.36 8.02 -28.46
C LEU A 429 0.83 7.32 -29.72
N ASP A 430 1.05 6.03 -29.84
CA ASP A 430 0.56 5.14 -30.89
C ASP A 430 -0.89 4.63 -30.65
N GLY A 431 -1.50 5.01 -29.53
CA GLY A 431 -2.82 4.55 -29.10
C GLY A 431 -2.82 3.20 -28.39
N GLN A 432 -1.69 2.50 -28.28
CA GLN A 432 -1.57 1.27 -27.50
C GLN A 432 -1.74 1.56 -26.01
N PRO A 433 -2.47 0.73 -25.23
CA PRO A 433 -2.57 0.89 -23.79
C PRO A 433 -1.20 0.80 -23.12
N GLN A 434 -0.91 1.77 -22.26
CA GLN A 434 0.30 1.83 -21.45
C GLN A 434 -0.08 1.75 -19.98
N LEU A 435 0.66 0.94 -19.23
CA LEU A 435 0.62 0.93 -17.77
C LEU A 435 1.63 1.95 -17.26
N PHE A 436 1.19 2.86 -16.42
CA PHE A 436 2.02 3.79 -15.67
C PHE A 436 2.00 3.37 -14.21
N PHE A 437 3.16 3.33 -13.56
CA PHE A 437 3.29 2.86 -12.19
C PHE A 437 4.52 3.46 -11.53
N HIS A 438 4.56 3.43 -10.21
CA HIS A 438 5.78 3.80 -9.51
C HIS A 438 6.65 2.57 -9.20
N ALA A 439 7.95 2.80 -9.02
CA ALA A 439 8.86 1.83 -8.44
C ALA A 439 10.01 2.54 -7.72
N PHE A 440 10.69 1.80 -6.85
CA PHE A 440 11.87 2.29 -6.13
C PHE A 440 13.16 1.82 -6.81
N PHE A 441 14.23 2.57 -6.58
CA PHE A 441 15.58 2.08 -6.87
C PHE A 441 15.94 0.91 -5.95
N PRO A 442 16.72 -0.08 -6.41
CA PRO A 442 17.12 -1.22 -5.59
C PRO A 442 17.78 -0.79 -4.27
N GLY A 443 17.38 -1.43 -3.19
CA GLY A 443 17.85 -1.08 -1.85
C GLY A 443 17.16 0.12 -1.21
N SER A 444 16.20 0.74 -1.90
CA SER A 444 15.37 1.83 -1.42
C SER A 444 13.93 1.36 -1.21
N GLY A 445 13.20 1.99 -0.33
CA GLY A 445 11.78 1.71 -0.09
C GLY A 445 11.24 2.49 1.10
N GLY A 446 9.92 2.55 1.22
CA GLY A 446 9.20 3.18 2.32
C GLY A 446 8.81 4.63 2.08
N TYR A 447 8.12 5.20 3.05
CA TYR A 447 7.35 6.44 2.98
C TYR A 447 8.10 7.67 2.43
N ASN A 448 9.39 7.81 2.73
CA ASN A 448 10.20 8.96 2.32
C ASN A 448 11.18 8.64 1.18
N ALA A 449 11.16 7.43 0.65
CA ALA A 449 12.02 7.05 -0.47
C ALA A 449 11.46 7.63 -1.78
N PHE A 450 12.36 8.00 -2.69
CA PHE A 450 11.96 8.49 -4.00
C PHE A 450 11.28 7.39 -4.81
N ARG A 451 10.08 7.67 -5.32
CA ARG A 451 9.33 6.80 -6.23
C ARG A 451 9.44 7.32 -7.66
N ALA A 452 10.12 6.56 -8.51
CA ALA A 452 10.25 6.87 -9.93
C ALA A 452 8.94 6.58 -10.66
N LEU A 453 8.61 7.34 -11.70
CA LEU A 453 7.55 7.02 -12.65
C LEU A 453 8.10 6.16 -13.77
N LEU A 454 7.45 5.02 -14.02
CA LEU A 454 7.76 4.10 -15.10
C LEU A 454 6.52 3.80 -15.95
N THR A 455 6.77 3.27 -17.16
CA THR A 455 5.71 2.78 -18.04
C THR A 455 6.11 1.49 -18.75
N THR A 456 5.12 0.70 -19.14
CA THR A 456 5.26 -0.47 -20.01
C THR A 456 4.02 -0.66 -20.87
N PRO A 457 4.15 -1.07 -22.15
CA PRO A 457 3.01 -1.38 -23.00
C PRO A 457 2.23 -2.60 -22.47
N LEU A 458 0.91 -2.57 -22.65
CA LEU A 458 0.01 -3.66 -22.31
C LEU A 458 -0.51 -4.34 -23.57
N VAL A 459 -0.61 -5.66 -23.53
CA VAL A 459 -1.25 -6.48 -24.56
C VAL A 459 -2.42 -7.23 -23.93
N PHE A 460 -3.62 -6.92 -24.40
CA PHE A 460 -4.85 -7.55 -23.96
C PHE A 460 -5.28 -8.65 -24.94
N THR A 461 -5.65 -9.80 -24.42
CA THR A 461 -6.37 -10.87 -25.10
C THR A 461 -7.80 -10.94 -24.53
N ALA A 462 -8.60 -11.91 -24.96
CA ALA A 462 -9.93 -12.13 -24.37
C ALA A 462 -9.87 -12.50 -22.86
N ASP A 463 -8.82 -13.20 -22.43
CA ASP A 463 -8.76 -13.83 -21.13
C ASP A 463 -7.53 -13.43 -20.28
N SER A 464 -6.60 -12.66 -20.83
CA SER A 464 -5.37 -12.28 -20.14
C SER A 464 -4.84 -10.92 -20.57
N VAL A 465 -4.05 -10.30 -19.72
CA VAL A 465 -3.21 -9.16 -20.05
C VAL A 465 -1.76 -9.46 -19.71
N THR A 466 -0.85 -9.02 -20.57
CA THR A 466 0.59 -9.18 -20.39
C THR A 466 1.31 -7.88 -20.75
N THR A 467 2.57 -7.75 -20.39
CA THR A 467 3.46 -6.70 -20.87
C THR A 467 4.28 -7.23 -22.05
N LEU A 468 4.65 -6.34 -22.99
CA LEU A 468 5.56 -6.72 -24.08
C LEU A 468 6.96 -7.00 -23.51
N SER A 469 7.51 -8.17 -23.87
CA SER A 469 8.91 -8.47 -23.60
C SER A 469 9.84 -7.79 -24.63
N HIS A 470 11.13 -7.66 -24.30
CA HIS A 470 12.13 -7.20 -25.28
C HIS A 470 12.20 -8.07 -26.57
N ALA A 471 11.80 -9.33 -26.47
CA ALA A 471 11.80 -10.27 -27.60
C ALA A 471 10.64 -10.03 -28.59
N ASP A 472 9.60 -9.34 -28.18
CA ASP A 472 8.37 -9.15 -28.95
C ASP A 472 8.31 -7.79 -29.68
N GLN A 473 9.35 -6.96 -29.56
CA GLN A 473 9.42 -5.69 -30.31
C GLN A 473 9.82 -5.94 -31.78
N PRO A 474 9.09 -5.37 -32.76
CA PRO A 474 9.54 -5.38 -34.13
C PRO A 474 10.91 -4.68 -34.24
N ALA A 475 11.84 -5.27 -34.96
CA ALA A 475 13.22 -4.82 -35.12
C ALA A 475 13.40 -3.40 -35.73
N GLU A 476 12.33 -2.67 -36.01
CA GLU A 476 12.32 -1.37 -36.66
C GLU A 476 12.40 -0.15 -35.73
N LEU A 477 12.35 -0.35 -34.41
CA LEU A 477 12.40 0.76 -33.45
C LEU A 477 13.80 1.07 -32.86
N VAL A 478 14.86 0.44 -33.39
CA VAL A 478 16.26 0.61 -32.91
C VAL A 478 17.08 1.59 -33.77
N MET A 479 16.46 2.27 -34.72
CA MET A 479 17.18 3.22 -35.58
C MET A 479 16.47 4.58 -35.64
N ALA A 480 16.66 5.39 -34.60
CA ALA A 480 16.64 6.86 -34.75
C ALA A 480 17.33 7.52 -33.53
#